data_1efbc830e0ab8d195f0448cc3fa1d258
#
_entry.id   1efbc830e0ab8d195f0448cc3fa1d258
#
_cell.length_a   1.000
_cell.length_b   1.000
_cell.length_c   1.000
_cell.angle_alpha   90.00
_cell.angle_beta   90.00
_cell.angle_gamma   90.00
#
_symmetry.space_group_name_H-M   'P 1'
#
loop_
_entity.id
_entity.type
_entity.pdbx_description
1 polymer ?
#
loop_
_entity_poly.entity_id
_entity_poly.type
_entity_poly.pdbx_seq_one_letter_code
_entity_poly.pdbx_strand_id
1 'polypeptide(L)'
;MKIRLYLLPFLAFTLLARDYTLTVVDESGQPMQGVAVSALFSRMNDPRFASMRSFEGKTDNQGVFRFKAGDEMCLDRLRAAKQGYFDADVTEVHGMGKVPSDLSHFITLPYETNEIPLHYKEVRLRTLKGTLPRKTWVGFDFAIGDIVAPWGRGKVSDIRFWNEGEQIGWTETDETVERFRKDKDHARFSEAEFNGMYGSFRGTAKVSCGQPGDGIMRSPAFWPYCQLKMPALAPTEGYTSVLEIPYATLPYPIFQDDYVGYYLRVRTKLGPDGRVISAHYAKIQGAIRCGYGAITFRYYYNPVADDRRLVMDRKSNLLQPPPGTEGVELTRYDPYER
;
A
#
# COMPACT_ATOMS: atom_id res chain seq x y z
N MET A 1 26.80 67.50 28.20
CA MET A 1 26.43 66.54 27.16
C MET A 1 26.17 65.20 27.87
N LYS A 2 24.86 64.80 28.08
CA LYS A 2 24.46 63.59 28.79
C LYS A 2 24.15 62.51 27.76
N ILE A 3 25.00 61.50 27.67
CA ILE A 3 24.80 60.31 26.82
C ILE A 3 23.84 59.38 27.54
N ARG A 4 22.63 59.25 27.01
CA ARG A 4 21.64 58.19 27.45
C ARG A 4 22.00 56.92 26.70
N LEU A 5 22.49 55.92 27.44
CA LEU A 5 22.62 54.55 26.97
C LEU A 5 21.23 53.90 26.95
N TYR A 6 20.68 53.61 25.79
CA TYR A 6 19.51 52.74 25.65
C TYR A 6 19.96 51.29 25.69
N LEU A 7 19.67 50.63 26.80
CA LEU A 7 19.72 49.16 26.89
C LEU A 7 18.54 48.61 26.07
N LEU A 8 18.84 48.07 24.88
CA LEU A 8 17.90 47.25 24.15
C LEU A 8 17.73 45.91 24.91
N PRO A 9 16.49 45.49 25.25
CA PRO A 9 16.30 44.19 25.83
C PRO A 9 16.60 43.14 24.74
N PHE A 10 17.62 42.35 24.95
CA PHE A 10 17.83 41.11 24.20
C PHE A 10 16.64 40.19 24.51
N LEU A 11 15.62 40.18 23.65
CA LEU A 11 14.60 39.15 23.62
C LEU A 11 15.35 37.80 23.27
N ALA A 12 15.67 37.07 24.31
CA ALA A 12 16.06 35.67 24.14
C ALA A 12 14.85 34.93 23.57
N PHE A 13 14.84 34.67 22.26
CA PHE A 13 13.94 33.69 21.68
C PHE A 13 14.36 32.34 22.25
N THR A 14 13.63 31.89 23.27
CA THR A 14 13.66 30.50 23.71
C THR A 14 13.08 29.69 22.58
N LEU A 15 13.96 29.05 21.79
CA LEU A 15 13.57 28.00 20.84
C LEU A 15 12.87 26.93 21.69
N LEU A 16 11.56 26.84 21.54
CA LEU A 16 10.75 25.79 22.19
C LEU A 16 11.16 24.46 21.57
N ALA A 17 11.78 23.60 22.37
CA ALA A 17 12.06 22.24 21.98
C ALA A 17 10.79 21.40 22.13
N ARG A 18 10.48 20.56 21.14
CA ARG A 18 9.35 19.64 21.16
C ARG A 18 9.81 18.26 21.63
N ASP A 19 8.96 17.62 22.39
CA ASP A 19 9.17 16.25 22.84
C ASP A 19 8.62 15.29 21.80
N TYR A 20 9.48 14.37 21.35
CA TYR A 20 9.14 13.29 20.44
C TYR A 20 9.18 11.98 21.20
N THR A 21 8.17 11.14 20.97
CA THR A 21 8.07 9.82 21.61
C THR A 21 7.85 8.78 20.54
N LEU A 22 8.70 7.76 20.49
CA LEU A 22 8.52 6.57 19.71
C LEU A 22 8.22 5.40 20.62
N THR A 23 7.12 4.70 20.39
CA THR A 23 6.78 3.45 21.06
C THR A 23 6.94 2.30 20.07
N VAL A 24 7.73 1.29 20.43
CA VAL A 24 7.95 0.11 19.62
C VAL A 24 7.42 -1.13 20.33
N VAL A 25 6.61 -1.90 19.63
CA VAL A 25 6.03 -3.17 20.11
C VAL A 25 6.31 -4.30 19.12
N ASP A 26 6.16 -5.54 19.56
CA ASP A 26 6.12 -6.70 18.67
C ASP A 26 4.72 -6.88 18.05
N GLU A 27 4.55 -7.91 17.22
CA GLU A 27 3.27 -8.20 16.56
C GLU A 27 2.15 -8.64 17.51
N SER A 28 2.48 -8.99 18.74
CA SER A 28 1.53 -9.29 19.82
C SER A 28 1.17 -8.05 20.67
N GLY A 29 1.76 -6.90 20.34
CA GLY A 29 1.57 -5.64 21.07
C GLY A 29 2.42 -5.50 22.33
N GLN A 30 3.40 -6.40 22.57
CA GLN A 30 4.27 -6.30 23.73
C GLN A 30 5.38 -5.27 23.53
N PRO A 31 5.68 -4.42 24.53
CA PRO A 31 6.76 -3.45 24.47
C PRO A 31 8.11 -4.08 24.16
N MET A 32 8.87 -3.48 23.27
CA MET A 32 10.17 -4.00 22.84
C MET A 32 11.32 -3.16 23.39
N GLN A 33 12.03 -3.67 24.39
CA GLN A 33 13.25 -3.06 24.92
C GLN A 33 14.44 -3.26 23.98
N GLY A 34 15.33 -2.26 23.93
CA GLY A 34 16.63 -2.36 23.26
C GLY A 34 16.57 -2.30 21.74
N VAL A 35 15.44 -1.89 21.13
CA VAL A 35 15.32 -1.63 19.71
C VAL A 35 16.22 -0.44 19.36
N ALA A 36 17.10 -0.61 18.37
CA ALA A 36 17.89 0.49 17.83
C ALA A 36 17.00 1.43 17.04
N VAL A 37 17.04 2.71 17.38
CA VAL A 37 16.25 3.77 16.76
C VAL A 37 17.18 4.82 16.18
N SER A 38 16.90 5.28 14.96
CA SER A 38 17.47 6.49 14.38
C SER A 38 16.39 7.38 13.82
N ALA A 39 16.42 8.67 14.16
CA ALA A 39 15.49 9.68 13.66
C ALA A 39 16.28 10.79 12.96
N LEU A 40 15.93 11.08 11.71
CA LEU A 40 16.53 12.13 10.92
C LEU A 40 15.54 13.29 10.78
N PHE A 41 16.02 14.49 11.05
CA PHE A 41 15.25 15.72 10.94
C PHE A 41 15.94 16.70 10.00
N SER A 42 15.15 17.39 9.20
CA SER A 42 15.59 18.56 8.44
C SER A 42 14.92 19.83 8.94
N ARG A 43 15.53 20.97 8.64
CA ARG A 43 14.95 22.28 8.96
C ARG A 43 13.89 22.64 7.93
N MET A 44 12.71 23.08 8.40
CA MET A 44 11.69 23.64 7.52
C MET A 44 12.28 24.81 6.72
N ASN A 45 12.05 24.81 5.41
CA ASN A 45 12.49 25.86 4.48
C ASN A 45 14.02 25.93 4.20
N ASP A 46 14.79 24.91 4.51
CA ASP A 46 16.17 24.82 4.03
C ASP A 46 16.24 24.04 2.71
N PRO A 47 16.27 24.71 1.54
CA PRO A 47 16.27 24.01 0.23
C PRO A 47 17.57 23.23 -0.03
N ARG A 48 18.57 23.35 0.84
CA ARG A 48 19.86 22.67 0.69
C ARG A 48 20.02 21.44 1.58
N PHE A 49 19.04 21.13 2.43
CA PHE A 49 19.15 20.09 3.45
C PHE A 49 20.42 20.21 4.31
N ALA A 50 20.98 21.43 4.40
CA ALA A 50 22.27 21.66 5.03
C ALA A 50 22.23 21.56 6.58
N SER A 51 21.04 21.52 7.18
CA SER A 51 20.83 21.46 8.62
C SER A 51 20.09 20.20 9.05
N MET A 52 20.60 19.04 8.65
CA MET A 52 20.08 17.75 9.15
C MET A 52 20.59 17.48 10.57
N ARG A 53 19.70 16.93 11.42
CA ARG A 53 20.06 16.41 12.74
C ARG A 53 19.60 14.96 12.87
N SER A 54 20.48 14.11 13.36
CA SER A 54 20.19 12.72 13.68
C SER A 54 20.11 12.53 15.19
N PHE A 55 19.13 11.77 15.62
CA PHE A 55 18.96 11.29 16.99
C PHE A 55 19.03 9.78 16.95
N GLU A 56 19.90 9.19 17.75
CA GLU A 56 20.11 7.75 17.78
C GLU A 56 20.04 7.25 19.23
N GLY A 57 19.51 6.04 19.41
CA GLY A 57 19.44 5.43 20.72
C GLY A 57 18.72 4.08 20.71
N LYS A 58 18.30 3.67 21.89
CA LYS A 58 17.56 2.42 22.08
C LYS A 58 16.31 2.66 22.91
N THR A 59 15.28 1.87 22.65
CA THR A 59 14.06 1.87 23.46
C THR A 59 14.35 1.36 24.88
N ASP A 60 13.63 1.94 25.85
CA ASP A 60 13.65 1.52 27.26
C ASP A 60 12.86 0.22 27.49
N ASN A 61 12.69 -0.18 28.76
CA ASN A 61 11.95 -1.39 29.16
C ASN A 61 10.43 -1.30 28.88
N GLN A 62 9.93 -0.11 28.59
CA GLN A 62 8.54 0.13 28.16
C GLN A 62 8.40 0.22 26.63
N GLY A 63 9.49 -0.10 25.89
CA GLY A 63 9.51 0.01 24.42
C GLY A 63 9.57 1.44 23.90
N VAL A 64 9.95 2.42 24.74
CA VAL A 64 9.86 3.84 24.42
C VAL A 64 11.24 4.46 24.21
N PHE A 65 11.36 5.25 23.16
CA PHE A 65 12.51 6.13 22.90
C PHE A 65 12.00 7.58 22.87
N ARG A 66 12.62 8.45 23.69
CA ARG A 66 12.28 9.88 23.78
C ARG A 66 13.45 10.74 23.40
N PHE A 67 13.19 11.81 22.66
CA PHE A 67 14.18 12.80 22.30
C PHE A 67 13.53 14.19 22.11
N LYS A 68 14.37 15.23 22.06
CA LYS A 68 13.91 16.62 21.87
C LYS A 68 14.50 17.20 20.61
N ALA A 69 13.67 17.75 19.75
CA ALA A 69 14.10 18.50 18.59
C ALA A 69 13.52 19.92 18.59
N GLY A 70 14.19 20.85 17.91
CA GLY A 70 13.68 22.23 17.77
C GLY A 70 12.36 22.25 17.03
N ASP A 71 11.49 23.22 17.35
CA ASP A 71 10.18 23.40 16.73
C ASP A 71 10.24 23.76 15.25
N GLU A 72 11.40 24.17 14.75
CA GLU A 72 11.72 24.43 13.35
C GLU A 72 12.09 23.18 12.53
N MET A 73 12.20 22.00 13.19
CA MET A 73 12.65 20.75 12.58
C MET A 73 11.47 19.88 12.21
N CYS A 74 11.53 19.28 11.01
CA CYS A 74 10.59 18.28 10.53
C CYS A 74 11.23 16.89 10.56
N LEU A 75 10.47 15.87 10.95
CA LEU A 75 10.90 14.49 10.85
C LEU A 75 10.88 14.06 9.38
N ASP A 76 12.04 13.71 8.84
CA ASP A 76 12.16 13.18 7.47
C ASP A 76 12.13 11.67 7.45
N ARG A 77 12.79 11.06 8.44
CA ARG A 77 12.92 9.61 8.48
C ARG A 77 13.04 9.10 9.93
N LEU A 78 12.35 8.00 10.21
CA LEU A 78 12.46 7.30 11.48
C LEU A 78 12.65 5.81 11.20
N ARG A 79 13.75 5.23 11.72
CA ARG A 79 14.04 3.81 11.58
C ARG A 79 14.02 3.14 12.94
N ALA A 80 13.50 1.91 12.96
CA ALA A 80 13.56 1.03 14.12
C ALA A 80 14.01 -0.37 13.67
N ALA A 81 15.03 -0.91 14.33
CA ALA A 81 15.63 -2.20 13.97
C ALA A 81 16.00 -3.01 15.21
N LYS A 82 15.78 -4.33 15.16
CA LYS A 82 16.19 -5.29 16.16
C LYS A 82 16.46 -6.63 15.52
N GLN A 83 17.55 -7.28 15.91
CA GLN A 83 17.91 -8.59 15.40
C GLN A 83 16.76 -9.60 15.61
N GLY A 84 16.44 -10.39 14.59
CA GLY A 84 15.34 -11.36 14.57
C GLY A 84 13.96 -10.76 14.30
N TYR A 85 13.90 -9.49 13.88
CA TYR A 85 12.67 -8.79 13.52
C TYR A 85 12.85 -8.06 12.19
N PHE A 86 11.76 -7.91 11.46
CA PHE A 86 11.75 -7.03 10.28
C PHE A 86 11.88 -5.57 10.69
N ASP A 87 12.73 -4.85 10.00
CA ASP A 87 12.94 -3.42 10.23
C ASP A 87 11.71 -2.59 9.85
N ALA A 88 11.56 -1.46 10.53
CA ALA A 88 10.60 -0.42 10.14
C ALA A 88 11.34 0.84 9.69
N ASP A 89 10.77 1.49 8.67
CA ASP A 89 11.26 2.73 8.10
C ASP A 89 10.07 3.65 7.80
N VAL A 90 9.94 4.69 8.58
CA VAL A 90 8.95 5.74 8.40
C VAL A 90 9.60 6.86 7.62
N THR A 91 9.16 7.09 6.41
CA THR A 91 9.54 8.26 5.64
C THR A 91 8.32 9.16 5.55
N GLU A 92 8.25 10.16 6.39
CA GLU A 92 7.20 11.18 6.33
C GLU A 92 7.76 12.38 5.57
N VAL A 93 7.36 12.50 4.32
CA VAL A 93 7.49 13.78 3.63
C VAL A 93 6.37 14.67 4.16
N HIS A 94 6.60 15.41 5.21
CA HIS A 94 5.68 16.47 5.60
C HIS A 94 5.64 17.51 4.47
N GLY A 95 4.68 17.37 3.58
CA GLY A 95 4.30 18.44 2.67
C GLY A 95 4.07 19.71 3.51
N MET A 96 4.51 20.86 3.01
CA MET A 96 4.51 22.20 3.62
C MET A 96 3.24 22.53 4.41
N GLY A 97 3.03 21.93 5.57
CA GLY A 97 1.87 22.11 6.42
C GLY A 97 2.22 21.81 7.87
N LYS A 98 1.64 22.56 8.79
CA LYS A 98 1.85 22.58 10.22
C LYS A 98 2.33 21.24 10.80
N VAL A 99 3.56 21.22 11.32
CA VAL A 99 4.06 20.11 12.14
C VAL A 99 3.13 19.96 13.36
N PRO A 100 2.59 18.74 13.62
CA PRO A 100 1.79 18.49 14.81
C PRO A 100 2.58 18.85 16.08
N SER A 101 1.90 19.36 17.10
CA SER A 101 2.54 19.79 18.35
C SER A 101 3.13 18.66 19.18
N ASP A 102 2.58 17.45 19.04
CA ASP A 102 3.05 16.24 19.73
C ASP A 102 3.20 15.12 18.72
N LEU A 103 4.44 14.68 18.50
CA LEU A 103 4.73 13.56 17.60
C LEU A 103 4.97 12.31 18.45
N SER A 104 3.90 11.54 18.62
CA SER A 104 4.00 10.17 19.09
C SER A 104 3.87 9.23 17.90
N HIS A 105 4.90 8.44 17.64
CA HIS A 105 4.87 7.38 16.64
C HIS A 105 4.73 6.04 17.35
N PHE A 106 3.92 5.17 16.74
CA PHE A 106 3.76 3.81 17.17
C PHE A 106 4.22 2.87 16.05
N ILE A 107 5.19 2.02 16.35
CA ILE A 107 5.78 1.10 15.37
C ILE A 107 5.65 -0.33 15.86
N THR A 108 5.21 -1.23 14.99
CA THR A 108 5.26 -2.68 15.25
C THR A 108 6.41 -3.29 14.45
N LEU A 109 7.25 -4.09 15.12
CA LEU A 109 8.27 -4.91 14.49
C LEU A 109 7.85 -6.38 14.56
N PRO A 110 7.39 -7.00 13.46
CA PRO A 110 7.08 -8.42 13.43
C PRO A 110 8.36 -9.26 13.40
N TYR A 111 8.25 -10.50 13.87
CA TYR A 111 9.35 -11.46 13.85
C TYR A 111 9.80 -11.74 12.41
N GLU A 112 11.12 -11.80 12.23
CA GLU A 112 11.72 -12.24 10.98
C GLU A 112 11.41 -13.71 10.75
N THR A 113 10.90 -14.02 9.57
CA THR A 113 10.53 -15.38 9.16
C THR A 113 11.24 -15.73 7.88
N ASN A 114 11.34 -17.04 7.58
CA ASN A 114 11.95 -17.51 6.35
C ASN A 114 11.15 -17.01 5.15
N GLU A 115 11.81 -16.25 4.31
CA GLU A 115 11.32 -15.83 3.00
C GLU A 115 11.26 -17.04 2.06
N ILE A 116 10.28 -17.06 1.16
CA ILE A 116 10.09 -18.13 0.18
C ILE A 116 9.87 -17.57 -1.22
N PRO A 117 10.18 -18.31 -2.29
CA PRO A 117 9.82 -17.94 -3.64
C PRO A 117 8.30 -17.87 -3.81
N LEU A 118 7.80 -16.74 -4.32
CA LEU A 118 6.37 -16.50 -4.59
C LEU A 118 6.19 -15.95 -6.00
N HIS A 119 4.97 -16.07 -6.54
CA HIS A 119 4.56 -15.29 -7.69
C HIS A 119 4.19 -13.88 -7.20
N TYR A 120 4.87 -12.86 -7.69
CA TYR A 120 4.60 -11.46 -7.36
C TYR A 120 4.35 -10.64 -8.61
N LYS A 121 3.30 -9.80 -8.56
CA LYS A 121 3.04 -8.79 -9.59
C LYS A 121 2.23 -7.62 -9.05
N GLU A 122 2.58 -6.42 -9.52
CA GLU A 122 1.67 -5.28 -9.49
C GLU A 122 0.82 -5.33 -10.77
N VAL A 123 -0.49 -5.36 -10.59
CA VAL A 123 -1.43 -5.60 -11.67
C VAL A 123 -2.29 -4.39 -11.89
N ARG A 124 -2.40 -3.96 -13.14
CA ARG A 124 -3.43 -3.04 -13.59
C ARG A 124 -4.29 -3.76 -14.61
N LEU A 125 -5.44 -4.26 -14.17
CA LEU A 125 -6.36 -4.96 -15.07
C LEU A 125 -6.97 -3.97 -16.03
N ARG A 126 -6.71 -4.21 -17.31
CA ARG A 126 -7.37 -3.60 -18.46
C ARG A 126 -7.56 -4.70 -19.48
N THR A 127 -8.65 -4.69 -20.23
CA THR A 127 -8.77 -5.59 -21.37
C THR A 127 -7.88 -5.12 -22.50
N LEU A 128 -7.66 -5.99 -23.48
CA LEU A 128 -6.98 -5.64 -24.73
C LEU A 128 -7.66 -4.47 -25.48
N LYS A 129 -8.93 -4.20 -25.18
CA LYS A 129 -9.70 -3.06 -25.71
C LYS A 129 -9.71 -1.83 -24.79
N GLY A 130 -8.83 -1.79 -23.80
CA GLY A 130 -8.58 -0.63 -22.95
C GLY A 130 -9.35 -0.56 -21.64
N THR A 131 -10.55 -1.15 -21.52
CA THR A 131 -11.37 -1.12 -20.30
C THR A 131 -11.88 -2.51 -19.94
N LEU A 132 -12.01 -2.80 -18.64
CA LEU A 132 -12.69 -4.02 -18.20
C LEU A 132 -14.17 -3.98 -18.57
N PRO A 133 -14.76 -5.12 -19.00
CA PRO A 133 -16.19 -5.18 -19.22
C PRO A 133 -16.93 -4.89 -17.91
N ARG A 134 -17.98 -4.07 -18.00
CA ARG A 134 -18.84 -3.72 -16.87
C ARG A 134 -19.91 -4.79 -16.69
N LYS A 135 -20.40 -4.96 -15.46
CA LYS A 135 -21.47 -5.91 -15.11
C LYS A 135 -21.18 -7.32 -15.62
N THR A 136 -19.91 -7.71 -15.59
CA THR A 136 -19.44 -9.03 -16.00
C THR A 136 -18.30 -9.46 -15.07
N TRP A 137 -18.31 -10.70 -14.62
CA TRP A 137 -17.23 -11.26 -13.87
C TRP A 137 -15.99 -11.48 -14.72
N VAL A 138 -14.87 -10.89 -14.35
CA VAL A 138 -13.57 -11.06 -15.00
C VAL A 138 -12.64 -11.74 -14.03
N GLY A 139 -12.18 -12.94 -14.40
CA GLY A 139 -11.25 -13.73 -13.59
C GLY A 139 -9.80 -13.33 -13.79
N PHE A 140 -8.96 -13.59 -12.80
CA PHE A 140 -7.52 -13.43 -12.84
C PHE A 140 -6.82 -14.64 -12.27
N ASP A 141 -5.79 -15.10 -12.96
CA ASP A 141 -4.97 -16.26 -12.63
C ASP A 141 -3.65 -15.80 -11.99
N PHE A 142 -3.47 -16.09 -10.70
CA PHE A 142 -2.27 -15.67 -9.97
C PHE A 142 -1.00 -16.37 -10.45
N ALA A 143 -1.08 -17.63 -10.91
CA ALA A 143 0.08 -18.35 -11.37
C ALA A 143 0.58 -17.88 -12.74
N ILE A 144 -0.34 -17.44 -13.60
CA ILE A 144 -0.02 -16.89 -14.93
C ILE A 144 0.19 -15.38 -14.86
N GLY A 145 -0.38 -14.72 -13.85
CA GLY A 145 -0.33 -13.27 -13.70
C GLY A 145 -1.12 -12.51 -14.76
N ASP A 146 -2.23 -13.08 -15.24
CA ASP A 146 -3.03 -12.50 -16.32
C ASP A 146 -4.52 -12.76 -16.13
N ILE A 147 -5.34 -11.96 -16.84
CA ILE A 147 -6.80 -12.12 -16.90
C ILE A 147 -7.11 -13.47 -17.55
N VAL A 148 -8.18 -14.12 -17.07
CA VAL A 148 -8.68 -15.38 -17.64
C VAL A 148 -9.33 -15.14 -19.00
N ALA A 149 -9.21 -16.13 -19.90
CA ALA A 149 -9.87 -16.11 -21.20
C ALA A 149 -11.39 -15.76 -21.07
N PRO A 150 -11.99 -15.05 -22.03
CA PRO A 150 -11.47 -14.65 -23.34
C PRO A 150 -10.67 -13.34 -23.33
N TRP A 151 -10.46 -12.68 -22.19
CA TRP A 151 -9.85 -11.35 -22.11
C TRP A 151 -8.33 -11.38 -21.91
N GLY A 152 -7.74 -12.51 -21.56
CA GLY A 152 -6.33 -12.71 -21.34
C GLY A 152 -5.91 -14.17 -21.49
N ARG A 153 -4.73 -14.53 -20.96
CA ARG A 153 -4.09 -15.85 -21.09
C ARG A 153 -4.28 -16.74 -19.86
N GLY A 154 -4.84 -16.22 -18.77
CA GLY A 154 -5.11 -16.98 -17.56
C GLY A 154 -6.04 -18.16 -17.82
N LYS A 155 -5.86 -19.22 -17.05
CA LYS A 155 -6.60 -20.50 -17.18
C LYS A 155 -7.50 -20.77 -15.98
N VAL A 156 -7.10 -20.32 -14.81
CA VAL A 156 -7.81 -20.55 -13.54
C VAL A 156 -8.24 -19.20 -12.97
N SER A 157 -9.50 -19.09 -12.58
CA SER A 157 -10.01 -17.88 -11.95
C SER A 157 -9.78 -17.97 -10.44
N ASP A 158 -8.60 -17.55 -9.97
CA ASP A 158 -8.26 -17.52 -8.55
C ASP A 158 -9.03 -16.40 -7.83
N ILE A 159 -9.11 -15.25 -8.48
CA ILE A 159 -9.88 -14.09 -8.03
C ILE A 159 -10.67 -13.56 -9.23
N ARG A 160 -11.85 -13.04 -8.99
CA ARG A 160 -12.68 -12.42 -10.01
C ARG A 160 -13.26 -11.11 -9.55
N PHE A 161 -13.46 -10.24 -10.49
CA PHE A 161 -13.90 -8.87 -10.29
C PHE A 161 -15.19 -8.61 -11.06
N TRP A 162 -16.13 -7.99 -10.39
CA TRP A 162 -17.33 -7.42 -11.00
C TRP A 162 -17.28 -5.92 -10.76
N ASN A 163 -17.37 -5.13 -11.80
CA ASN A 163 -17.38 -3.69 -11.69
C ASN A 163 -18.74 -3.14 -12.13
N GLU A 164 -19.43 -2.49 -11.20
CA GLU A 164 -20.69 -1.82 -11.43
C GLU A 164 -20.58 -0.37 -10.97
N GLY A 165 -20.66 0.53 -11.92
CA GLY A 165 -20.58 1.96 -11.64
C GLY A 165 -21.23 2.76 -12.76
N GLU A 166 -21.56 4.00 -12.45
CA GLU A 166 -22.13 4.96 -13.38
C GLU A 166 -21.23 6.19 -13.49
N GLN A 167 -21.26 6.82 -14.64
CA GLN A 167 -20.66 8.13 -14.80
C GLN A 167 -21.62 9.16 -14.21
N ILE A 168 -21.10 9.96 -13.26
CA ILE A 168 -21.87 10.99 -12.55
C ILE A 168 -21.52 12.41 -12.99
N GLY A 169 -20.53 12.56 -13.87
CA GLY A 169 -20.06 13.85 -14.37
C GLY A 169 -18.67 13.75 -14.97
N TRP A 170 -17.96 14.87 -14.92
CA TRP A 170 -16.59 15.02 -15.40
C TRP A 170 -15.67 15.46 -14.27
N THR A 171 -14.38 15.17 -14.40
CA THR A 171 -13.33 15.62 -13.46
C THR A 171 -12.94 17.08 -13.70
N GLU A 172 -13.26 17.59 -14.89
CA GLU A 172 -13.02 18.95 -15.36
C GLU A 172 -14.34 19.68 -15.63
N THR A 173 -14.28 20.97 -15.90
CA THR A 173 -15.45 21.74 -16.35
C THR A 173 -15.92 21.27 -17.73
N ASP A 174 -17.22 21.35 -18.01
CA ASP A 174 -17.80 20.95 -19.30
C ASP A 174 -17.10 21.66 -20.46
N GLU A 175 -16.75 22.93 -20.33
CA GLU A 175 -16.00 23.69 -21.33
C GLU A 175 -14.63 23.10 -21.61
N THR A 176 -13.92 22.69 -20.55
CA THR A 176 -12.60 22.04 -20.67
C THR A 176 -12.72 20.67 -21.33
N VAL A 177 -13.73 19.87 -20.97
CA VAL A 177 -14.02 18.58 -21.56
C VAL A 177 -14.31 18.72 -23.06
N GLU A 178 -15.16 19.67 -23.45
CA GLU A 178 -15.48 19.93 -24.87
C GLU A 178 -14.25 20.43 -25.66
N ARG A 179 -13.36 21.20 -25.03
CA ARG A 179 -12.09 21.59 -25.64
C ARG A 179 -11.20 20.38 -25.88
N PHE A 180 -11.05 19.48 -24.89
CA PHE A 180 -10.27 18.26 -25.05
C PHE A 180 -10.81 17.34 -26.12
N ARG A 181 -12.14 17.19 -26.26
CA ARG A 181 -12.76 16.40 -27.34
C ARG A 181 -12.42 16.90 -28.73
N LYS A 182 -12.23 18.22 -28.90
CA LYS A 182 -11.87 18.85 -30.16
C LYS A 182 -10.38 18.88 -30.44
N ASP A 183 -9.55 18.55 -29.43
CA ASP A 183 -8.11 18.51 -29.56
C ASP A 183 -7.67 17.29 -30.39
N LYS A 184 -6.77 17.50 -31.35
CA LYS A 184 -6.23 16.45 -32.22
C LYS A 184 -5.51 15.34 -31.44
N ASP A 185 -4.86 15.68 -30.31
CA ASP A 185 -4.16 14.72 -29.46
C ASP A 185 -5.14 13.80 -28.70
N HIS A 186 -6.36 14.28 -28.47
CA HIS A 186 -7.41 13.52 -27.81
C HIS A 186 -8.36 12.82 -28.80
N ALA A 187 -8.43 13.26 -30.06
CA ALA A 187 -9.29 12.69 -31.11
C ALA A 187 -8.96 11.22 -31.45
N ARG A 188 -7.77 10.73 -31.03
CA ARG A 188 -7.34 9.34 -31.19
C ARG A 188 -7.95 8.38 -30.17
N PHE A 189 -8.54 8.89 -29.09
CA PHE A 189 -9.13 8.07 -28.04
C PHE A 189 -10.56 7.69 -28.40
N SER A 190 -10.94 6.45 -28.14
CA SER A 190 -12.33 6.03 -28.16
C SER A 190 -13.12 6.77 -27.05
N GLU A 191 -14.44 6.86 -27.22
CA GLU A 191 -15.30 7.45 -26.18
C GLU A 191 -15.12 6.80 -24.82
N ALA A 192 -14.92 5.48 -24.77
CA ALA A 192 -14.67 4.75 -23.53
C ALA A 192 -13.33 5.13 -22.86
N GLU A 193 -12.29 5.35 -23.66
CA GLU A 193 -10.97 5.80 -23.14
C GLU A 193 -11.05 7.24 -22.66
N PHE A 194 -11.73 8.10 -23.42
CA PHE A 194 -11.94 9.50 -23.06
C PHE A 194 -12.72 9.61 -21.74
N ASN A 195 -13.84 8.88 -21.63
CA ASN A 195 -14.63 8.83 -20.40
C ASN A 195 -13.83 8.25 -19.24
N GLY A 196 -12.96 7.26 -19.50
CA GLY A 196 -12.06 6.70 -18.48
C GLY A 196 -11.03 7.67 -17.93
N MET A 197 -10.62 8.68 -18.73
CA MET A 197 -9.65 9.71 -18.32
C MET A 197 -10.29 10.89 -17.60
N TYR A 198 -11.42 11.35 -18.12
CA TYR A 198 -12.03 12.63 -17.70
C TYR A 198 -13.39 12.47 -17.02
N GLY A 199 -13.98 11.29 -17.04
CA GLY A 199 -15.25 11.02 -16.38
C GLY A 199 -15.12 10.93 -14.87
N SER A 200 -16.12 11.42 -14.16
CA SER A 200 -16.33 11.21 -12.75
C SER A 200 -17.31 10.06 -12.54
N PHE A 201 -16.95 9.07 -11.72
CA PHE A 201 -17.68 7.83 -11.56
C PHE A 201 -17.97 7.53 -10.10
N ARG A 202 -19.07 6.83 -9.86
CA ARG A 202 -19.41 6.23 -8.57
C ARG A 202 -19.87 4.80 -8.80
N GLY A 203 -19.49 3.89 -7.91
CA GLY A 203 -19.90 2.50 -8.04
C GLY A 203 -19.43 1.62 -6.91
N THR A 204 -19.69 0.32 -7.09
CA THR A 204 -19.20 -0.74 -6.22
C THR A 204 -18.50 -1.79 -7.07
N ALA A 205 -17.30 -2.16 -6.69
CA ALA A 205 -16.64 -3.35 -7.21
C ALA A 205 -16.89 -4.51 -6.26
N LYS A 206 -17.22 -5.68 -6.81
CA LYS A 206 -17.29 -6.93 -6.06
C LYS A 206 -16.07 -7.76 -6.39
N VAL A 207 -15.43 -8.25 -5.36
CA VAL A 207 -14.28 -9.14 -5.47
C VAL A 207 -14.69 -10.48 -4.89
N SER A 208 -14.49 -11.56 -5.64
CA SER A 208 -14.87 -12.92 -5.22
C SER A 208 -13.77 -13.89 -5.61
N CYS A 209 -13.64 -14.99 -4.87
CA CYS A 209 -12.78 -16.10 -5.26
C CYS A 209 -13.55 -17.16 -6.05
N GLY A 210 -12.83 -17.96 -6.86
CA GLY A 210 -13.43 -18.68 -7.99
C GLY A 210 -14.26 -19.89 -7.63
N GLN A 211 -13.96 -20.60 -6.53
CA GLN A 211 -14.50 -21.94 -6.26
C GLN A 211 -15.13 -22.06 -4.86
N PRO A 212 -15.98 -23.05 -4.62
CA PRO A 212 -16.44 -23.38 -3.27
C PRO A 212 -15.24 -23.63 -2.32
N GLY A 213 -15.31 -23.04 -1.14
CA GLY A 213 -14.21 -23.11 -0.17
C GLY A 213 -13.13 -22.03 -0.34
N ASP A 214 -13.04 -21.41 -1.53
CA ASP A 214 -12.20 -20.21 -1.72
C ASP A 214 -12.78 -19.02 -0.97
N GLY A 215 -11.93 -18.03 -0.70
CA GLY A 215 -12.41 -16.81 -0.06
C GLY A 215 -11.35 -15.72 0.07
N ILE A 216 -11.81 -14.55 0.42
CA ILE A 216 -11.01 -13.35 0.69
C ILE A 216 -11.33 -12.84 2.08
N MET A 217 -10.33 -12.36 2.79
CA MET A 217 -10.51 -11.68 4.07
C MET A 217 -9.58 -10.47 4.19
N ARG A 218 -10.01 -9.45 4.90
CA ARG A 218 -9.14 -8.34 5.28
C ARG A 218 -8.10 -8.84 6.29
N SER A 219 -6.86 -8.41 6.14
CA SER A 219 -5.81 -8.72 7.10
C SER A 219 -6.17 -8.19 8.49
N PRO A 220 -5.95 -8.97 9.55
CA PRO A 220 -6.20 -8.53 10.92
C PRO A 220 -5.23 -7.43 11.35
N ALA A 221 -4.07 -7.31 10.70
CA ALA A 221 -3.08 -6.28 10.97
C ALA A 221 -2.45 -5.78 9.67
N PHE A 222 -2.08 -4.50 9.67
CA PHE A 222 -1.30 -3.87 8.62
C PHE A 222 -0.29 -2.92 9.26
N TRP A 223 0.98 -3.07 8.92
CA TRP A 223 2.09 -2.31 9.51
C TRP A 223 2.72 -1.42 8.43
N PRO A 224 2.21 -0.20 8.22
CA PRO A 224 2.56 0.63 7.05
C PRO A 224 4.05 0.97 6.97
N TYR A 225 4.72 1.00 8.10
CA TYR A 225 6.11 1.41 8.20
C TYR A 225 7.10 0.25 8.29
N CYS A 226 6.63 -0.99 8.45
CA CYS A 226 7.47 -2.17 8.51
C CYS A 226 7.75 -2.74 7.12
N GLN A 227 8.90 -3.38 6.95
CA GLN A 227 9.21 -4.14 5.74
C GLN A 227 8.15 -5.22 5.48
N LEU A 228 7.76 -5.97 6.51
CA LEU A 228 6.63 -6.86 6.44
C LEU A 228 5.34 -6.09 6.75
N LYS A 229 4.57 -5.77 5.73
CA LYS A 229 3.33 -4.97 5.87
C LYS A 229 2.17 -5.72 6.52
N MET A 230 2.17 -7.04 6.50
CA MET A 230 1.08 -7.91 6.95
C MET A 230 1.67 -9.15 7.61
N PRO A 231 0.95 -9.85 8.52
CA PRO A 231 1.43 -11.10 9.09
C PRO A 231 1.96 -12.09 8.05
N ALA A 232 3.01 -12.81 8.41
CA ALA A 232 3.75 -13.71 7.51
C ALA A 232 2.91 -14.90 7.03
N LEU A 233 1.94 -15.35 7.86
CA LEU A 233 1.10 -16.51 7.60
C LEU A 233 -0.33 -16.09 7.28
N ALA A 234 -0.88 -16.63 6.20
CA ALA A 234 -2.31 -16.51 5.94
C ALA A 234 -3.11 -17.19 7.06
N PRO A 235 -4.21 -16.58 7.54
CA PRO A 235 -5.11 -17.19 8.52
C PRO A 235 -5.72 -18.50 8.00
N THR A 236 -6.17 -19.37 8.92
CA THR A 236 -6.88 -20.61 8.57
C THR A 236 -8.36 -20.39 8.31
N GLU A 237 -8.94 -19.37 8.93
CA GLU A 237 -10.39 -19.09 8.98
C GLU A 237 -10.66 -17.60 8.71
N GLY A 238 -11.94 -17.22 8.65
CA GLY A 238 -12.37 -15.85 8.48
C GLY A 238 -12.56 -15.41 7.04
N TYR A 239 -12.44 -16.31 6.07
CA TYR A 239 -12.62 -16.00 4.65
C TYR A 239 -14.09 -15.89 4.28
N THR A 240 -14.42 -14.85 3.50
CA THR A 240 -15.73 -14.61 2.91
C THR A 240 -15.67 -14.85 1.41
N SER A 241 -16.79 -15.27 0.82
CA SER A 241 -16.84 -15.55 -0.63
C SER A 241 -16.80 -14.29 -1.50
N VAL A 242 -17.24 -13.16 -0.95
CA VAL A 242 -17.35 -11.87 -1.67
C VAL A 242 -16.94 -10.73 -0.74
N LEU A 243 -16.19 -9.78 -1.31
CA LEU A 243 -15.86 -8.50 -0.71
C LEU A 243 -16.42 -7.39 -1.62
N GLU A 244 -17.15 -6.44 -1.05
CA GLU A 244 -17.63 -5.25 -1.76
C GLU A 244 -16.74 -4.06 -1.45
N ILE A 245 -16.33 -3.36 -2.51
CA ILE A 245 -15.43 -2.20 -2.43
C ILE A 245 -16.13 -1.02 -3.10
N PRO A 246 -16.68 -0.08 -2.32
CA PRO A 246 -17.23 1.15 -2.88
C PRO A 246 -16.09 2.01 -3.46
N TYR A 247 -16.35 2.66 -4.57
CA TYR A 247 -15.41 3.63 -5.15
C TYR A 247 -16.15 4.85 -5.67
N ALA A 248 -15.48 5.99 -5.60
CA ALA A 248 -15.89 7.21 -6.29
C ALA A 248 -14.64 7.94 -6.79
N THR A 249 -14.80 8.61 -7.91
CA THR A 249 -13.88 9.64 -8.36
C THR A 249 -14.47 11.01 -8.00
N LEU A 250 -13.86 12.12 -8.42
CA LEU A 250 -14.34 13.46 -8.11
C LEU A 250 -15.86 13.61 -8.25
N PRO A 251 -16.53 14.54 -7.53
CA PRO A 251 -15.92 15.58 -6.69
C PRO A 251 -15.57 15.14 -5.25
N TYR A 252 -16.00 13.94 -4.84
CA TYR A 252 -15.74 13.40 -3.51
C TYR A 252 -15.05 12.03 -3.66
N PRO A 253 -13.73 12.01 -3.90
CA PRO A 253 -13.03 10.76 -4.03
C PRO A 253 -13.18 9.94 -2.75
N ILE A 254 -13.60 8.69 -2.87
CA ILE A 254 -13.44 7.72 -1.81
C ILE A 254 -11.98 7.29 -1.88
N PHE A 255 -11.16 7.85 -0.99
CA PHE A 255 -9.79 7.40 -0.82
C PHE A 255 -9.83 5.98 -0.26
N GLN A 256 -9.37 5.04 -1.04
CA GLN A 256 -9.20 3.69 -0.56
C GLN A 256 -8.00 3.69 0.38
N ASP A 257 -8.21 3.15 1.58
CA ASP A 257 -7.18 3.06 2.60
C ASP A 257 -6.00 2.22 2.08
N ASP A 258 -4.84 2.85 1.89
CA ASP A 258 -3.62 2.17 1.45
C ASP A 258 -3.00 1.32 2.56
N TYR A 259 -3.44 1.53 3.81
CA TYR A 259 -3.01 0.78 4.99
C TYR A 259 -3.91 -0.43 5.26
N VAL A 260 -4.19 -1.18 4.20
CA VAL A 260 -5.02 -2.37 4.22
C VAL A 260 -4.32 -3.49 3.47
N GLY A 261 -4.68 -4.71 3.79
CA GLY A 261 -4.27 -5.87 3.01
C GLY A 261 -5.33 -6.96 3.08
N TYR A 262 -5.20 -7.91 2.19
CA TYR A 262 -6.14 -9.03 2.12
C TYR A 262 -5.38 -10.33 1.99
N TYR A 263 -5.90 -11.38 2.63
CA TYR A 263 -5.52 -12.76 2.39
C TYR A 263 -6.58 -13.43 1.52
N LEU A 264 -6.12 -14.32 0.66
CA LEU A 264 -6.96 -15.13 -0.20
C LEU A 264 -6.62 -16.60 0.01
N ARG A 265 -7.65 -17.41 0.11
CA ARG A 265 -7.58 -18.85 0.01
C ARG A 265 -8.19 -19.22 -1.34
N VAL A 266 -7.43 -19.87 -2.19
CA VAL A 266 -7.79 -20.16 -3.59
C VAL A 266 -7.47 -21.58 -3.97
N ARG A 267 -8.03 -22.08 -5.06
CA ARG A 267 -7.84 -23.47 -5.56
C ARG A 267 -8.13 -24.50 -4.47
N THR A 268 -9.13 -24.21 -3.66
CA THR A 268 -9.51 -25.05 -2.52
C THR A 268 -10.11 -26.38 -2.99
N LYS A 269 -9.64 -27.47 -2.38
CA LYS A 269 -10.27 -28.78 -2.51
C LYS A 269 -11.04 -29.09 -1.24
N LEU A 270 -12.30 -29.40 -1.40
CA LEU A 270 -13.19 -29.76 -0.30
C LEU A 270 -13.34 -31.27 -0.20
N GLY A 271 -13.43 -31.77 1.02
CA GLY A 271 -13.82 -33.14 1.30
C GLY A 271 -15.32 -33.39 1.13
N PRO A 272 -15.74 -34.64 1.24
CA PRO A 272 -17.14 -35.01 1.19
C PRO A 272 -17.98 -34.36 2.29
N ASP A 273 -17.35 -33.99 3.40
CA ASP A 273 -17.96 -33.29 4.55
C ASP A 273 -17.94 -31.75 4.41
N GLY A 274 -17.48 -31.23 3.26
CA GLY A 274 -17.36 -29.80 3.00
C GLY A 274 -16.16 -29.13 3.67
N ARG A 275 -15.30 -29.85 4.37
CA ARG A 275 -14.10 -29.30 4.96
C ARG A 275 -12.98 -29.12 3.93
N VAL A 276 -12.14 -28.12 4.15
CA VAL A 276 -10.95 -27.89 3.32
C VAL A 276 -9.95 -29.01 3.52
N ILE A 277 -9.64 -29.73 2.44
CA ILE A 277 -8.58 -30.75 2.40
C ILE A 277 -7.26 -30.12 2.00
N SER A 278 -7.30 -29.21 1.03
CA SER A 278 -6.11 -28.54 0.51
C SER A 278 -6.49 -27.21 -0.10
N ALA A 279 -5.58 -26.23 -0.02
CA ALA A 279 -5.76 -24.92 -0.62
C ALA A 279 -4.41 -24.28 -0.94
N HIS A 280 -4.45 -23.28 -1.83
CA HIS A 280 -3.34 -22.35 -2.02
C HIS A 280 -3.67 -21.01 -1.37
N TYR A 281 -2.63 -20.24 -1.07
CA TYR A 281 -2.78 -18.96 -0.39
C TYR A 281 -2.12 -17.85 -1.16
N ALA A 282 -2.76 -16.67 -1.08
CA ALA A 282 -2.22 -15.44 -1.61
C ALA A 282 -2.48 -14.29 -0.64
N LYS A 283 -1.75 -13.18 -0.83
CA LYS A 283 -2.08 -11.89 -0.21
C LYS A 283 -2.11 -10.79 -1.24
N ILE A 284 -2.96 -9.81 -1.00
CA ILE A 284 -2.94 -8.51 -1.69
C ILE A 284 -2.47 -7.49 -0.67
N GLN A 285 -1.39 -6.79 -0.99
CA GLN A 285 -0.79 -5.77 -0.14
C GLN A 285 -1.21 -4.39 -0.62
N GLY A 286 -1.82 -3.61 0.26
CA GLY A 286 -2.45 -2.34 -0.07
C GLY A 286 -3.88 -2.50 -0.59
N ALA A 287 -4.50 -1.39 -0.93
CA ALA A 287 -5.86 -1.36 -1.44
C ALA A 287 -6.01 -2.08 -2.79
N ILE A 288 -7.14 -2.75 -2.98
CA ILE A 288 -7.64 -3.10 -4.31
C ILE A 288 -8.29 -1.84 -4.86
N ARG A 289 -7.55 -1.11 -5.69
CA ARG A 289 -8.03 0.16 -6.24
C ARG A 289 -8.94 -0.10 -7.42
N CYS A 290 -10.17 0.32 -7.27
CA CYS A 290 -11.20 0.21 -8.29
C CYS A 290 -11.48 1.57 -8.91
N GLY A 291 -11.68 1.57 -10.23
CA GLY A 291 -12.06 2.75 -11.00
C GLY A 291 -12.84 2.34 -12.23
N TYR A 292 -13.23 3.32 -13.05
CA TYR A 292 -13.95 3.02 -14.26
C TYR A 292 -13.12 2.18 -15.23
N GLY A 293 -13.53 0.92 -15.39
CA GLY A 293 -12.90 0.00 -16.36
C GLY A 293 -11.47 -0.43 -16.03
N ALA A 294 -10.98 -0.15 -14.82
CA ALA A 294 -9.68 -0.59 -14.36
C ALA A 294 -9.71 -1.05 -12.90
N ILE A 295 -8.93 -2.07 -12.59
CA ILE A 295 -8.69 -2.53 -11.23
C ILE A 295 -7.19 -2.69 -11.06
N THR A 296 -6.66 -2.13 -9.98
CA THR A 296 -5.23 -2.20 -9.68
C THR A 296 -5.03 -2.82 -8.31
N PHE A 297 -4.11 -3.76 -8.21
CA PHE A 297 -3.71 -4.39 -6.96
C PHE A 297 -2.32 -4.99 -7.06
N ARG A 298 -1.70 -5.27 -5.93
CA ARG A 298 -0.40 -5.93 -5.80
C ARG A 298 -0.59 -7.24 -5.06
N TYR A 299 -0.16 -8.37 -5.65
CA TYR A 299 -0.35 -9.67 -5.04
C TYR A 299 0.94 -10.46 -4.88
N TYR A 300 0.89 -11.39 -3.93
CA TYR A 300 1.86 -12.44 -3.68
C TYR A 300 1.09 -13.75 -3.59
N TYR A 301 1.45 -14.73 -4.39
CA TYR A 301 0.80 -16.04 -4.45
C TYR A 301 1.79 -17.16 -4.18
N ASN A 302 1.47 -18.03 -3.24
CA ASN A 302 2.25 -19.21 -2.94
C ASN A 302 1.74 -20.40 -3.80
N PRO A 303 2.57 -20.93 -4.72
CA PRO A 303 2.17 -22.05 -5.56
C PRO A 303 2.20 -23.40 -4.83
N VAL A 304 2.74 -23.46 -3.61
CA VAL A 304 2.78 -24.69 -2.80
C VAL A 304 1.46 -24.83 -2.05
N ALA A 305 0.76 -25.94 -2.30
CA ALA A 305 -0.48 -26.23 -1.61
C ALA A 305 -0.23 -26.40 -0.11
N ASP A 306 -1.18 -25.92 0.69
CA ASP A 306 -1.21 -25.98 2.15
C ASP A 306 -0.10 -25.19 2.88
N ASP A 307 0.78 -24.54 2.13
CA ASP A 307 1.76 -23.63 2.70
C ASP A 307 1.20 -22.20 2.77
N ARG A 308 0.93 -21.76 3.98
CA ARG A 308 0.33 -20.45 4.29
C ARG A 308 1.34 -19.31 4.38
N ARG A 309 2.65 -19.59 4.21
CA ARG A 309 3.69 -18.55 4.23
C ARG A 309 3.55 -17.62 3.04
N LEU A 310 3.61 -16.31 3.29
CA LEU A 310 3.46 -15.26 2.30
C LEU A 310 4.50 -14.14 2.45
N VAL A 311 5.71 -14.54 2.88
CA VAL A 311 6.89 -13.64 2.92
C VAL A 311 7.77 -13.99 1.73
N MET A 312 7.89 -13.03 0.81
CA MET A 312 8.58 -13.23 -0.45
C MET A 312 10.09 -13.09 -0.32
N ASP A 313 10.83 -14.08 -0.79
CA ASP A 313 12.23 -13.90 -1.16
C ASP A 313 12.33 -12.96 -2.37
N ARG A 314 12.84 -11.77 -2.15
CA ARG A 314 12.92 -10.70 -3.16
C ARG A 314 13.76 -11.09 -4.38
N LYS A 315 14.65 -12.06 -4.24
CA LYS A 315 15.52 -12.53 -5.32
C LYS A 315 14.86 -13.62 -6.17
N SER A 316 13.71 -14.14 -5.73
CA SER A 316 13.10 -15.36 -6.29
C SER A 316 11.62 -15.16 -6.63
N ASN A 317 11.35 -14.30 -7.62
CA ASN A 317 10.00 -14.19 -8.18
C ASN A 317 9.75 -15.36 -9.14
N LEU A 318 8.74 -16.17 -8.84
CA LEU A 318 8.38 -17.33 -9.66
C LEU A 318 7.56 -16.97 -10.91
N LEU A 319 7.05 -15.73 -10.98
CA LEU A 319 6.29 -15.29 -12.15
C LEU A 319 7.24 -15.09 -13.33
N GLN A 320 7.07 -15.89 -14.36
CA GLN A 320 7.85 -15.78 -15.59
C GLN A 320 7.32 -14.63 -16.46
N PRO A 321 8.20 -13.83 -17.08
CA PRO A 321 7.78 -12.85 -18.06
C PRO A 321 7.08 -13.53 -19.24
N PRO A 322 6.12 -12.86 -19.91
CA PRO A 322 5.54 -13.36 -21.12
C PRO A 322 6.61 -13.63 -22.18
N PRO A 323 6.48 -14.71 -22.99
CA PRO A 323 7.38 -14.95 -24.11
C PRO A 323 7.48 -13.73 -25.02
N GLY A 324 8.70 -13.36 -25.43
CA GLY A 324 8.95 -12.16 -26.26
C GLY A 324 9.05 -10.85 -25.48
N THR A 325 9.02 -10.91 -24.15
CA THR A 325 9.25 -9.74 -23.28
C THR A 325 10.51 -9.92 -22.43
N GLU A 326 11.39 -10.83 -22.84
CA GLU A 326 12.70 -11.05 -22.22
C GLU A 326 13.46 -9.72 -22.22
N GLY A 327 13.84 -9.24 -21.01
CA GLY A 327 14.51 -7.95 -20.81
C GLY A 327 13.58 -6.79 -20.41
N VAL A 328 12.27 -6.97 -20.44
CA VAL A 328 11.37 -6.07 -19.71
C VAL A 328 11.37 -6.51 -18.25
N GLU A 329 12.09 -5.77 -17.41
CA GLU A 329 12.09 -6.02 -15.97
C GLU A 329 10.66 -5.97 -15.41
N LEU A 330 10.06 -7.14 -15.15
CA LEU A 330 8.77 -7.28 -14.47
C LEU A 330 8.82 -6.78 -13.01
N THR A 331 10.00 -6.39 -12.54
CA THR A 331 10.29 -6.26 -11.11
C THR A 331 11.16 -5.06 -10.74
N ARG A 332 11.14 -3.97 -11.52
CA ARG A 332 11.82 -2.75 -11.06
C ARG A 332 11.08 -2.04 -9.93
N TYR A 333 10.10 -2.66 -9.34
CA TYR A 333 9.42 -2.11 -8.18
C TYR A 333 9.69 -3.01 -6.97
N ASP A 334 10.68 -2.63 -6.19
CA ASP A 334 10.81 -3.15 -4.83
C ASP A 334 9.62 -2.60 -4.02
N PRO A 335 8.70 -3.48 -3.56
CA PRO A 335 7.57 -3.02 -2.75
C PRO A 335 8.00 -2.41 -1.41
N TYR A 336 9.28 -2.43 -1.11
CA TYR A 336 9.88 -1.93 0.11
C TYR A 336 10.82 -0.72 -0.11
N GLU A 337 11.13 -0.36 -1.38
CA GLU A 337 11.78 0.91 -1.69
C GLU A 337 10.73 2.03 -1.76
N ARG A 338 10.50 2.65 -0.65
CA ARG A 338 10.10 4.06 -0.51
C ARG A 338 10.67 4.61 0.76
#